data_1087bb35502676abc600fdf35dc08172
#
_entry.id   1087bb35502676abc600fdf35dc08172
#
_cell.length_a   1.000
_cell.length_b   1.000
_cell.length_c   1.000
_cell.angle_alpha   90.00
_cell.angle_beta   90.00
_cell.angle_gamma   90.00
#
_symmetry.space_group_name_H-M   'P 1'
#
loop_
_entity.id
_entity.type
_entity.pdbx_description
1 polymer ?
#
loop_
_entity_poly.entity_id
_entity_poly.type
_entity_poly.pdbx_seq_one_letter_code
_entity_poly.pdbx_strand_id
1 'polypeptide(L)'
;TVIFGITLYRMVQKSSQMQLYTMDKNFDRMEQTMDNIQDRIGRIGSLVTVSDLVGDALRSDDSDGLVQELQKFDALSDYTYQLELSSDDISILYYIPEKFLLSQSGNTCYRPLNDLTKWKVDAQNLEQTAGASWRVVHEKNRYGQKKSYLANFRAIWNTEQYSELLGIVAVMIPVDAVRDSMNGMMDQQTLYLLDENDTILCPVAVKN
;
A
#
# COMPACT_ATOMS: atom_id res chain seq x y z
N THR A 1 15.42 -13.48 56.56
CA THR A 1 14.09 -13.16 55.94
C THR A 1 14.12 -11.83 55.19
N VAL A 2 14.75 -10.77 55.73
CA VAL A 2 14.83 -9.43 55.11
C VAL A 2 15.68 -9.44 53.83
N ILE A 3 16.82 -10.15 53.83
CA ILE A 3 17.71 -10.24 52.65
C ILE A 3 17.03 -10.92 51.48
N PHE A 4 16.22 -11.94 51.71
CA PHE A 4 15.47 -12.65 50.66
C PHE A 4 14.41 -11.75 50.02
N GLY A 5 13.71 -10.95 50.85
CA GLY A 5 12.73 -9.97 50.36
C GLY A 5 13.33 -8.88 49.47
N ILE A 6 14.49 -8.34 49.82
CA ILE A 6 15.21 -7.32 49.04
C ILE A 6 15.72 -7.91 47.71
N THR A 7 16.21 -9.15 47.73
CA THR A 7 16.70 -9.83 46.51
C THR A 7 15.55 -10.14 45.57
N LEU A 8 14.41 -10.61 46.09
CA LEU A 8 13.21 -10.85 45.27
C LEU A 8 12.67 -9.56 44.68
N TYR A 9 12.60 -8.47 45.46
CA TYR A 9 12.13 -7.16 44.94
C TYR A 9 13.05 -6.63 43.83
N ARG A 10 14.37 -6.72 43.97
CA ARG A 10 15.33 -6.33 42.94
C ARG A 10 15.23 -7.20 41.70
N MET A 11 14.98 -8.51 41.84
CA MET A 11 14.72 -9.40 40.70
C MET A 11 13.46 -9.02 39.94
N VAL A 12 12.37 -8.74 40.64
CA VAL A 12 11.11 -8.31 40.03
C VAL A 12 11.26 -6.96 39.31
N GLN A 13 11.91 -5.98 39.94
CA GLN A 13 12.20 -4.69 39.31
C GLN A 13 13.07 -4.84 38.05
N LYS A 14 14.13 -5.63 38.12
CA LYS A 14 15.02 -5.87 36.99
C LYS A 14 14.31 -6.61 35.86
N SER A 15 13.43 -7.57 36.20
CA SER A 15 12.60 -8.29 35.21
C SER A 15 11.63 -7.34 34.52
N SER A 16 10.94 -6.46 35.27
CA SER A 16 10.02 -5.47 34.66
C SER A 16 10.74 -4.46 33.78
N GLN A 17 11.91 -3.97 34.19
CA GLN A 17 12.72 -3.07 33.36
C GLN A 17 13.22 -3.75 32.08
N MET A 18 13.60 -5.02 32.20
CA MET A 18 14.05 -5.79 31.05
C MET A 18 12.91 -6.09 30.07
N GLN A 19 11.69 -6.33 30.57
CA GLN A 19 10.49 -6.47 29.73
C GLN A 19 10.15 -5.17 29.00
N LEU A 20 10.18 -4.02 29.69
CA LEU A 20 9.95 -2.70 29.08
C LEU A 20 10.98 -2.41 28.00
N TYR A 21 12.26 -2.63 28.28
CA TYR A 21 13.34 -2.43 27.31
C TYR A 21 13.17 -3.34 26.06
N THR A 22 12.74 -4.59 26.26
CA THR A 22 12.49 -5.51 25.15
C THR A 22 11.29 -5.05 24.33
N MET A 23 10.24 -4.53 24.99
CA MET A 23 9.09 -3.95 24.30
C MET A 23 9.49 -2.77 23.44
N ASP A 24 10.19 -1.79 24.00
CA ASP A 24 10.64 -0.61 23.24
C ASP A 24 11.45 -1.02 22.02
N LYS A 25 12.39 -1.94 22.20
CA LYS A 25 13.21 -2.44 21.08
C LYS A 25 12.41 -3.18 20.00
N ASN A 26 11.34 -3.87 20.38
CA ASN A 26 10.46 -4.52 19.43
C ASN A 26 9.58 -3.50 18.71
N PHE A 27 9.10 -2.46 19.40
CA PHE A 27 8.41 -1.33 18.80
C PHE A 27 9.26 -0.63 17.74
N ASP A 28 10.51 -0.28 18.08
CA ASP A 28 11.44 0.35 17.13
C ASP A 28 11.62 -0.50 15.85
N ARG A 29 11.71 -1.83 16.02
CA ARG A 29 11.82 -2.75 14.88
C ARG A 29 10.55 -2.79 14.03
N MET A 30 9.39 -2.72 14.66
CA MET A 30 8.10 -2.71 13.95
C MET A 30 7.92 -1.41 13.20
N GLU A 31 8.25 -0.27 13.82
CA GLU A 31 8.27 1.05 13.17
C GLU A 31 9.20 1.01 11.95
N GLN A 32 10.42 0.56 12.11
CA GLN A 32 11.37 0.43 11.01
C GLN A 32 10.86 -0.51 9.89
N THR A 33 10.16 -1.58 10.25
CA THR A 33 9.56 -2.49 9.26
C THR A 33 8.44 -1.81 8.50
N MET A 34 7.58 -1.04 9.19
CA MET A 34 6.51 -0.27 8.56
C MET A 34 7.08 0.81 7.62
N ASP A 35 8.09 1.55 8.07
CA ASP A 35 8.78 2.56 7.26
C ASP A 35 9.36 1.94 5.99
N ASN A 36 10.02 0.80 6.10
CA ASN A 36 10.57 0.08 4.94
C ASN A 36 9.48 -0.36 3.95
N ILE A 37 8.32 -0.80 4.46
CA ILE A 37 7.16 -1.16 3.61
C ILE A 37 6.64 0.10 2.91
N GLN A 38 6.43 1.19 3.65
CA GLN A 38 5.94 2.45 3.09
C GLN A 38 6.90 3.02 2.04
N ASP A 39 8.20 3.01 2.31
CA ASP A 39 9.25 3.45 1.38
C ASP A 39 9.27 2.61 0.10
N ARG A 40 9.13 1.29 0.22
CA ARG A 40 9.09 0.39 -0.93
C ARG A 40 7.88 0.67 -1.81
N ILE A 41 6.70 0.76 -1.22
CA ILE A 41 5.45 1.06 -1.93
C ILE A 41 5.52 2.47 -2.55
N GLY A 42 6.00 3.44 -1.79
CA GLY A 42 6.17 4.82 -2.24
C GLY A 42 7.12 4.95 -3.43
N ARG A 43 8.23 4.21 -3.43
CA ARG A 43 9.16 4.16 -4.58
C ARG A 43 8.53 3.58 -5.82
N ILE A 44 7.81 2.46 -5.70
CA ILE A 44 7.09 1.86 -6.84
C ILE A 44 6.05 2.84 -7.38
N GLY A 45 5.26 3.46 -6.51
CA GLY A 45 4.30 4.48 -6.92
C GLY A 45 4.96 5.64 -7.66
N SER A 46 6.11 6.12 -7.18
CA SER A 46 6.88 7.17 -7.86
C SER A 46 7.39 6.72 -9.23
N LEU A 47 7.93 5.49 -9.35
CA LEU A 47 8.38 4.95 -10.63
C LEU A 47 7.26 4.88 -11.64
N VAL A 48 6.08 4.43 -11.22
CA VAL A 48 4.89 4.35 -12.08
C VAL A 48 4.46 5.72 -12.57
N THR A 49 4.41 6.72 -11.67
CA THR A 49 3.91 8.06 -12.03
C THR A 49 4.84 8.87 -12.95
N VAL A 50 6.14 8.54 -12.99
CA VAL A 50 7.12 9.20 -13.88
C VAL A 50 7.44 8.39 -15.13
N SER A 51 6.81 7.23 -15.31
CA SER A 51 7.07 6.35 -16.46
C SER A 51 6.40 6.91 -17.71
N ASP A 52 7.18 7.15 -18.77
CA ASP A 52 6.68 7.58 -20.07
C ASP A 52 5.69 6.57 -20.62
N LEU A 53 5.93 5.27 -20.43
CA LEU A 53 5.03 4.21 -20.87
C LEU A 53 3.63 4.36 -20.24
N VAL A 54 3.57 4.72 -18.95
CA VAL A 54 2.29 4.95 -18.24
C VAL A 54 1.62 6.21 -18.77
N GLY A 55 2.39 7.29 -18.94
CA GLY A 55 1.90 8.54 -19.49
C GLY A 55 1.34 8.37 -20.91
N ASP A 56 2.06 7.68 -21.77
CA ASP A 56 1.67 7.43 -23.17
C ASP A 56 0.44 6.52 -23.29
N ALA A 57 0.31 5.52 -22.39
CA ALA A 57 -0.87 4.65 -22.38
C ALA A 57 -2.14 5.39 -21.93
N LEU A 58 -2.02 6.32 -20.98
CA LEU A 58 -3.16 7.07 -20.44
C LEU A 58 -3.45 8.38 -21.17
N ARG A 59 -2.57 8.82 -22.07
CA ARG A 59 -2.79 10.00 -22.91
C ARG A 59 -3.65 9.61 -24.09
N SER A 60 -4.80 10.25 -24.21
CA SER A 60 -5.67 10.09 -25.38
C SER A 60 -5.12 10.94 -26.52
N ASP A 61 -4.70 10.30 -27.60
CA ASP A 61 -4.48 10.99 -28.87
C ASP A 61 -5.67 10.68 -29.78
N ASP A 62 -6.39 11.71 -30.22
CA ASP A 62 -7.52 11.56 -31.15
C ASP A 62 -7.10 10.94 -32.51
N SER A 63 -5.80 10.89 -32.78
CA SER A 63 -5.22 10.25 -33.96
C SER A 63 -4.95 8.75 -33.79
N ASP A 64 -4.94 8.24 -32.52
CA ASP A 64 -4.68 6.84 -32.28
C ASP A 64 -5.85 5.96 -32.69
N GLY A 65 -5.58 4.97 -33.53
CA GLY A 65 -6.55 3.93 -33.83
C GLY A 65 -6.70 2.95 -32.65
N LEU A 66 -7.87 2.30 -32.55
CA LEU A 66 -8.17 1.31 -31.49
C LEU A 66 -7.04 0.27 -31.30
N VAL A 67 -6.38 -0.15 -32.36
CA VAL A 67 -5.28 -1.13 -32.30
C VAL A 67 -4.07 -0.58 -31.58
N GLN A 68 -3.73 0.71 -31.80
CA GLN A 68 -2.61 1.36 -31.10
C GLN A 68 -2.91 1.56 -29.60
N GLU A 69 -4.15 1.95 -29.30
CA GLU A 69 -4.61 2.07 -27.91
C GLU A 69 -4.49 0.73 -27.17
N LEU A 70 -4.97 -0.37 -27.76
CA LEU A 70 -4.83 -1.71 -27.20
C LEU A 70 -3.37 -2.10 -26.97
N GLN A 71 -2.48 -1.83 -27.92
CA GLN A 71 -1.04 -2.12 -27.78
C GLN A 71 -0.39 -1.34 -26.63
N LYS A 72 -0.75 -0.06 -26.45
CA LYS A 72 -0.27 0.76 -25.32
C LYS A 72 -0.70 0.17 -23.97
N PHE A 73 -1.95 -0.25 -23.86
CA PHE A 73 -2.46 -0.86 -22.62
C PHE A 73 -1.90 -2.26 -22.36
N ASP A 74 -1.64 -3.05 -23.41
CA ASP A 74 -0.96 -4.35 -23.27
C ASP A 74 0.46 -4.15 -22.73
N ALA A 75 1.20 -3.19 -23.29
CA ALA A 75 2.53 -2.84 -22.80
C ALA A 75 2.52 -2.34 -21.34
N LEU A 76 1.52 -1.54 -20.97
CA LEU A 76 1.33 -1.09 -19.59
C LEU A 76 1.02 -2.27 -18.64
N SER A 77 0.20 -3.22 -19.09
CA SER A 77 -0.12 -4.42 -18.32
C SER A 77 1.10 -5.30 -18.09
N ASP A 78 1.92 -5.49 -19.11
CA ASP A 78 3.18 -6.25 -19.01
C ASP A 78 4.16 -5.56 -18.05
N TYR A 79 4.32 -4.23 -18.16
CA TYR A 79 5.15 -3.44 -17.26
C TYR A 79 4.67 -3.57 -15.80
N THR A 80 3.36 -3.45 -15.57
CA THR A 80 2.76 -3.61 -14.25
C THR A 80 3.02 -5.00 -13.68
N TYR A 81 2.84 -6.03 -14.50
CA TYR A 81 3.11 -7.41 -14.09
C TYR A 81 4.57 -7.63 -13.70
N GLN A 82 5.52 -7.05 -14.43
CA GLN A 82 6.94 -7.11 -14.09
C GLN A 82 7.26 -6.42 -12.76
N LEU A 83 6.62 -5.27 -12.48
CA LEU A 83 6.77 -4.59 -11.18
C LEU A 83 6.20 -5.42 -10.03
N GLU A 84 5.02 -6.03 -10.22
CA GLU A 84 4.41 -6.93 -9.23
C GLU A 84 5.27 -8.18 -8.97
N LEU A 85 5.84 -8.79 -10.02
CA LEU A 85 6.74 -9.93 -9.89
C LEU A 85 8.05 -9.59 -9.17
N SER A 86 8.56 -8.38 -9.35
CA SER A 86 9.80 -7.93 -8.71
C SER A 86 9.64 -7.59 -7.23
N SER A 87 8.41 -7.56 -6.75
CA SER A 87 8.07 -7.08 -5.40
C SER A 87 7.00 -7.98 -4.79
N ASP A 88 7.43 -8.89 -3.93
CA ASP A 88 6.54 -9.82 -3.25
C ASP A 88 5.35 -9.10 -2.59
N ASP A 89 4.15 -9.65 -2.78
CA ASP A 89 2.90 -9.21 -2.18
C ASP A 89 2.38 -7.82 -2.60
N ILE A 90 2.95 -7.19 -3.62
CA ILE A 90 2.45 -5.91 -4.12
C ILE A 90 1.46 -6.12 -5.26
N SER A 91 0.40 -5.31 -5.27
CA SER A 91 -0.57 -5.20 -6.35
C SER A 91 -0.71 -3.76 -6.80
N ILE A 92 -0.83 -3.54 -8.10
CA ILE A 92 -0.93 -2.22 -8.70
C ILE A 92 -2.28 -2.10 -9.42
N LEU A 93 -3.05 -1.06 -9.09
CA LEU A 93 -4.30 -0.72 -9.76
C LEU A 93 -4.24 0.68 -10.34
N TYR A 94 -4.78 0.82 -11.55
CA TYR A 94 -4.92 2.11 -12.22
C TYR A 94 -6.39 2.53 -12.22
N TYR A 95 -6.67 3.69 -11.70
CA TYR A 95 -7.97 4.34 -11.78
C TYR A 95 -7.93 5.32 -12.95
N ILE A 96 -8.68 5.02 -14.00
CA ILE A 96 -8.61 5.69 -15.29
C ILE A 96 -9.99 6.22 -15.72
N PRO A 97 -10.05 7.20 -16.64
CA PRO A 97 -11.29 7.66 -17.22
C PRO A 97 -12.09 6.53 -17.87
N GLU A 98 -13.42 6.58 -17.76
CA GLU A 98 -14.31 5.52 -18.27
C GLU A 98 -14.16 5.25 -19.78
N LYS A 99 -13.76 6.26 -20.56
CA LYS A 99 -13.53 6.11 -22.01
C LYS A 99 -12.52 5.02 -22.35
N PHE A 100 -11.54 4.75 -21.48
CA PHE A 100 -10.53 3.72 -21.68
C PHE A 100 -10.94 2.33 -21.17
N LEU A 101 -11.97 2.24 -20.33
CA LEU A 101 -12.38 0.96 -19.74
C LEU A 101 -13.07 0.02 -20.73
N LEU A 102 -13.69 0.56 -21.77
CA LEU A 102 -14.39 -0.24 -22.78
C LEU A 102 -13.42 -1.14 -23.56
N SER A 103 -12.22 -0.64 -23.84
CA SER A 103 -11.16 -1.40 -24.50
C SER A 103 -10.44 -2.38 -23.58
N GLN A 104 -10.66 -2.30 -22.24
CA GLN A 104 -9.96 -3.06 -21.21
C GLN A 104 -10.87 -4.08 -20.48
N SER A 105 -11.99 -4.45 -21.08
CA SER A 105 -12.92 -5.43 -20.51
C SER A 105 -12.23 -6.78 -20.31
N GLY A 106 -12.01 -7.16 -19.04
CA GLY A 106 -11.33 -8.39 -18.64
C GLY A 106 -9.97 -8.19 -17.97
N ASN A 107 -9.35 -7.01 -18.08
CA ASN A 107 -8.12 -6.70 -17.36
C ASN A 107 -8.43 -6.27 -15.92
N THR A 108 -7.81 -6.96 -14.94
CA THR A 108 -8.12 -6.78 -13.52
C THR A 108 -7.39 -5.62 -12.87
N CYS A 109 -6.43 -4.97 -13.56
CA CYS A 109 -5.65 -3.87 -12.99
C CYS A 109 -6.24 -2.48 -13.25
N TYR A 110 -7.29 -2.35 -14.08
CA TYR A 110 -7.94 -1.07 -14.36
C TYR A 110 -9.29 -0.93 -13.67
N ARG A 111 -9.57 0.27 -13.18
CA ARG A 111 -10.80 0.65 -12.46
C ARG A 111 -11.26 2.02 -12.92
N PRO A 112 -12.57 2.32 -12.85
CA PRO A 112 -13.07 3.66 -13.12
C PRO A 112 -12.62 4.64 -12.05
N LEU A 113 -12.26 5.87 -12.44
CA LEU A 113 -11.90 6.96 -11.52
C LEU A 113 -12.98 7.19 -10.46
N ASN A 114 -14.25 7.01 -10.80
CA ASN A 114 -15.37 7.19 -9.88
C ASN A 114 -15.34 6.23 -8.68
N ASP A 115 -14.65 5.10 -8.79
CA ASP A 115 -14.50 4.16 -7.67
C ASP A 115 -13.68 4.72 -6.51
N LEU A 116 -12.86 5.74 -6.75
CA LEU A 116 -12.03 6.40 -5.73
C LEU A 116 -12.85 7.15 -4.68
N THR A 117 -14.06 7.56 -5.00
CA THR A 117 -14.97 8.23 -4.04
C THR A 117 -15.22 7.37 -2.79
N LYS A 118 -15.18 6.05 -2.93
CA LYS A 118 -15.31 5.08 -1.81
C LYS A 118 -14.21 5.27 -0.76
N TRP A 119 -13.04 5.74 -1.19
CA TRP A 119 -11.84 5.87 -0.36
C TRP A 119 -11.55 7.33 0.01
N LYS A 120 -12.44 8.27 -0.35
CA LYS A 120 -12.25 9.72 -0.17
C LYS A 120 -10.91 10.20 -0.77
N VAL A 121 -10.55 9.65 -1.92
CA VAL A 121 -9.36 10.03 -2.69
C VAL A 121 -9.82 10.81 -3.90
N ASP A 122 -9.31 12.01 -4.07
CA ASP A 122 -9.50 12.84 -5.26
C ASP A 122 -8.18 13.52 -5.68
N ALA A 123 -8.16 14.07 -6.88
CA ALA A 123 -6.96 14.71 -7.41
C ALA A 123 -6.51 15.93 -6.58
N GLN A 124 -7.46 16.70 -6.02
CA GLN A 124 -7.13 17.89 -5.22
C GLN A 124 -6.47 17.48 -3.90
N ASN A 125 -6.98 16.43 -3.25
CA ASN A 125 -6.38 15.89 -2.03
C ASN A 125 -4.96 15.35 -2.29
N LEU A 126 -4.75 14.70 -3.44
CA LEU A 126 -3.43 14.18 -3.82
C LEU A 126 -2.43 15.30 -4.09
N GLU A 127 -2.86 16.39 -4.72
CA GLU A 127 -2.01 17.57 -4.96
C GLU A 127 -1.57 18.21 -3.64
N GLN A 128 -2.48 18.35 -2.67
CA GLN A 128 -2.19 18.93 -1.35
C GLN A 128 -1.25 18.06 -0.50
N THR A 129 -1.26 16.74 -0.69
CA THR A 129 -0.45 15.77 0.07
C THR A 129 0.86 15.39 -0.61
N ALA A 130 1.47 16.32 -1.34
CA ALA A 130 2.69 16.06 -2.14
C ALA A 130 2.52 14.89 -3.13
N GLY A 131 1.33 14.74 -3.68
CA GLY A 131 1.01 13.76 -4.71
C GLY A 131 0.81 12.32 -4.20
N ALA A 132 0.73 12.10 -2.88
CA ALA A 132 0.51 10.77 -2.32
C ALA A 132 -0.50 10.78 -1.17
N SER A 133 -1.36 9.77 -1.11
CA SER A 133 -2.30 9.55 -0.01
C SER A 133 -2.30 8.09 0.42
N TRP A 134 -2.20 7.84 1.71
CA TRP A 134 -2.26 6.49 2.28
C TRP A 134 -3.67 6.20 2.78
N ARG A 135 -4.18 5.02 2.46
CA ARG A 135 -5.50 4.54 2.92
C ARG A 135 -5.48 3.04 3.13
N VAL A 136 -6.34 2.60 4.01
CA VAL A 136 -6.71 1.18 4.06
C VAL A 136 -7.94 0.98 3.20
N VAL A 137 -7.83 0.05 2.26
CA VAL A 137 -8.88 -0.26 1.29
C VAL A 137 -9.30 -1.72 1.38
N HIS A 138 -10.57 -1.98 1.09
CA HIS A 138 -11.14 -3.33 1.11
C HIS A 138 -11.52 -3.71 -0.32
N GLU A 139 -10.64 -4.45 -0.98
CA GLU A 139 -10.81 -4.85 -2.37
C GLU A 139 -10.92 -6.36 -2.52
N LYS A 140 -11.45 -6.80 -3.65
CA LYS A 140 -11.42 -8.21 -4.03
C LYS A 140 -10.09 -8.49 -4.73
N ASN A 141 -9.39 -9.54 -4.27
CA ASN A 141 -8.23 -10.03 -5.01
C ASN A 141 -8.67 -10.67 -6.35
N ARG A 142 -7.70 -11.06 -7.18
CA ARG A 142 -7.96 -11.74 -8.47
C ARG A 142 -8.79 -13.03 -8.36
N TYR A 143 -8.94 -13.58 -7.17
CA TYR A 143 -9.76 -14.77 -6.90
C TYR A 143 -11.15 -14.43 -6.33
N GLY A 144 -11.52 -13.14 -6.30
CA GLY A 144 -12.81 -12.67 -5.80
C GLY A 144 -12.96 -12.63 -4.27
N GLN A 145 -11.90 -12.92 -3.52
CA GLN A 145 -11.90 -12.87 -2.06
C GLN A 145 -11.70 -11.42 -1.60
N LYS A 146 -12.52 -10.96 -0.66
CA LYS A 146 -12.34 -9.65 -0.02
C LYS A 146 -11.09 -9.69 0.86
N LYS A 147 -10.19 -8.74 0.65
CA LYS A 147 -8.98 -8.52 1.45
C LYS A 147 -8.84 -7.05 1.79
N SER A 148 -8.16 -6.80 2.91
CA SER A 148 -7.75 -5.45 3.29
C SER A 148 -6.33 -5.20 2.79
N TYR A 149 -6.10 -4.01 2.26
CA TYR A 149 -4.82 -3.58 1.73
C TYR A 149 -4.43 -2.23 2.34
N LEU A 150 -3.15 -2.06 2.62
CA LEU A 150 -2.55 -0.75 2.79
C LEU A 150 -2.20 -0.23 1.39
N ALA A 151 -2.79 0.90 1.00
CA ALA A 151 -2.69 1.46 -0.34
C ALA A 151 -2.07 2.86 -0.33
N ASN A 152 -1.15 3.09 -1.25
CA ASN A 152 -0.60 4.40 -1.58
C ASN A 152 -1.17 4.87 -2.91
N PHE A 153 -1.98 5.91 -2.88
CA PHE A 153 -2.58 6.52 -4.07
C PHE A 153 -1.72 7.68 -4.55
N ARG A 154 -1.47 7.73 -5.87
CA ARG A 154 -0.74 8.82 -6.51
C ARG A 154 -1.40 9.24 -7.80
N ALA A 155 -1.44 10.54 -8.04
CA ALA A 155 -1.92 11.11 -9.29
C ALA A 155 -0.87 10.94 -10.41
N ILE A 156 -1.35 10.59 -11.60
CA ILE A 156 -0.57 10.54 -12.83
C ILE A 156 -0.96 11.76 -13.66
N TRP A 157 -0.02 12.68 -13.81
CA TRP A 157 -0.22 13.93 -14.54
C TRP A 157 0.38 13.85 -15.94
N ASN A 158 -0.24 14.55 -16.88
CA ASN A 158 0.34 14.75 -18.20
C ASN A 158 1.63 15.57 -18.08
N THR A 159 2.75 15.01 -18.51
CA THR A 159 4.06 15.67 -18.44
C THR A 159 4.19 16.88 -19.39
N GLU A 160 3.37 16.94 -20.43
CA GLU A 160 3.32 18.06 -21.40
C GLU A 160 2.33 19.15 -20.96
N GLN A 161 1.28 18.76 -20.25
CA GLN A 161 0.24 19.63 -19.74
C GLN A 161 0.01 19.33 -18.25
N TYR A 162 0.86 19.86 -17.39
CA TYR A 162 0.87 19.59 -15.94
C TYR A 162 -0.44 19.84 -15.20
N SER A 163 -1.45 20.40 -15.84
CA SER A 163 -2.80 20.61 -15.27
C SER A 163 -3.78 19.47 -15.63
N GLU A 164 -3.39 18.52 -16.49
CA GLU A 164 -4.25 17.44 -16.91
C GLU A 164 -3.96 16.16 -16.11
N LEU A 165 -4.96 15.71 -15.36
CA LEU A 165 -4.92 14.42 -14.66
C LEU A 165 -5.23 13.29 -15.66
N LEU A 166 -4.26 12.40 -15.89
CA LEU A 166 -4.42 11.23 -16.74
C LEU A 166 -5.08 10.07 -15.98
N GLY A 167 -4.79 9.93 -14.70
CA GLY A 167 -5.32 8.87 -13.86
C GLY A 167 -4.74 8.89 -12.46
N ILE A 168 -5.09 7.88 -11.68
CA ILE A 168 -4.54 7.67 -10.34
C ILE A 168 -4.07 6.23 -10.24
N VAL A 169 -2.85 6.01 -9.76
CA VAL A 169 -2.34 4.69 -9.44
C VAL A 169 -2.47 4.41 -7.94
N ALA A 170 -2.89 3.20 -7.60
CA ALA A 170 -2.82 2.66 -6.24
C ALA A 170 -1.82 1.51 -6.21
N VAL A 171 -0.76 1.67 -5.42
CA VAL A 171 0.18 0.60 -5.10
C VAL A 171 -0.19 0.05 -3.74
N MET A 172 -0.48 -1.24 -3.66
CA MET A 172 -1.13 -1.86 -2.51
C MET A 172 -0.36 -3.07 -2.01
N ILE A 173 -0.36 -3.28 -0.68
CA ILE A 173 0.12 -4.50 -0.03
C ILE A 173 -1.01 -5.08 0.84
N PRO A 174 -1.25 -6.41 0.84
CA PRO A 174 -2.20 -7.01 1.75
C PRO A 174 -1.83 -6.74 3.21
N VAL A 175 -2.79 -6.38 4.04
CA VAL A 175 -2.59 -6.18 5.48
C VAL A 175 -2.05 -7.45 6.14
N ASP A 176 -2.43 -8.63 5.63
CA ASP A 176 -1.88 -9.92 6.08
C ASP A 176 -0.37 -10.02 5.85
N ALA A 177 0.15 -9.55 4.71
CA ALA A 177 1.58 -9.54 4.43
C ALA A 177 2.34 -8.56 5.34
N VAL A 178 1.75 -7.40 5.64
CA VAL A 178 2.28 -6.46 6.63
C VAL A 178 2.35 -7.13 8.00
N ARG A 179 1.28 -7.77 8.45
CA ARG A 179 1.25 -8.54 9.70
C ARG A 179 2.33 -9.62 9.73
N ASP A 180 2.45 -10.40 8.65
CA ASP A 180 3.37 -11.53 8.59
C ASP A 180 4.83 -11.07 8.62
N SER A 181 5.15 -9.90 8.10
CA SER A 181 6.49 -9.28 8.20
C SER A 181 6.85 -8.86 9.64
N MET A 182 5.86 -8.68 10.51
CA MET A 182 6.03 -8.34 11.93
C MET A 182 5.93 -9.55 12.86
N ASN A 183 5.59 -10.73 12.33
CA ASN A 183 5.48 -11.95 13.13
C ASN A 183 6.83 -12.32 13.79
N GLY A 184 6.77 -12.68 15.07
CA GLY A 184 7.95 -13.04 15.86
C GLY A 184 8.71 -11.86 16.47
N MET A 185 8.28 -10.62 16.26
CA MET A 185 8.88 -9.45 16.91
C MET A 185 8.37 -9.24 18.34
N MET A 186 7.23 -9.84 18.69
CA MET A 186 6.65 -9.76 20.00
C MET A 186 6.35 -11.15 20.57
N ASP A 187 7.04 -11.54 21.63
CA ASP A 187 6.71 -12.72 22.42
C ASP A 187 5.62 -12.39 23.46
N GLN A 188 4.53 -13.15 23.43
CA GLN A 188 3.45 -13.12 24.44
C GLN A 188 2.58 -11.84 24.48
N GLN A 189 2.62 -11.00 23.45
CA GLN A 189 1.79 -9.79 23.39
C GLN A 189 0.96 -9.79 22.10
N THR A 190 -0.23 -9.19 22.16
CA THR A 190 -1.07 -8.98 20.99
C THR A 190 -0.91 -7.56 20.53
N LEU A 191 -0.43 -7.37 19.31
CA LEU A 191 -0.37 -6.08 18.66
C LEU A 191 -1.58 -5.95 17.73
N TYR A 192 -2.13 -4.75 17.64
CA TYR A 192 -3.17 -4.43 16.70
C TYR A 192 -2.65 -3.39 15.70
N LEU A 193 -2.83 -3.66 14.41
CA LEU A 193 -2.67 -2.65 13.39
C LEU A 193 -4.00 -1.87 13.31
N LEU A 194 -3.93 -0.55 13.48
CA LEU A 194 -5.08 0.34 13.44
C LEU A 194 -5.02 1.22 12.18
N ASP A 195 -6.18 1.62 11.69
CA ASP A 195 -6.27 2.68 10.68
C ASP A 195 -6.30 4.08 11.31
N GLU A 196 -6.44 5.12 10.49
CA GLU A 196 -6.52 6.52 10.92
C GLU A 196 -7.74 6.86 11.80
N ASN A 197 -8.70 5.93 11.93
CA ASN A 197 -9.92 6.06 12.74
C ASN A 197 -9.91 5.12 13.94
N ASP A 198 -8.73 4.61 14.33
CA ASP A 198 -8.54 3.62 15.41
C ASP A 198 -9.30 2.31 15.18
N THR A 199 -9.64 1.99 13.92
CA THR A 199 -10.29 0.72 13.58
C THR A 199 -9.24 -0.39 13.48
N ILE A 200 -9.48 -1.50 14.15
CA ILE A 200 -8.58 -2.66 14.11
C ILE A 200 -8.62 -3.28 12.71
N LEU A 201 -7.48 -3.23 12.00
CA LEU A 201 -7.29 -3.81 10.68
C LEU A 201 -6.99 -5.30 10.76
N CYS A 202 -6.07 -5.66 11.65
CA CYS A 202 -5.80 -7.05 11.99
C CYS A 202 -5.12 -7.14 13.36
N PRO A 203 -5.35 -8.23 14.11
CA PRO A 203 -4.47 -8.58 15.21
C PRO A 203 -3.15 -9.11 14.62
N VAL A 204 -2.03 -8.57 15.06
CA VAL A 204 -0.73 -9.22 14.85
C VAL A 204 -0.66 -10.31 15.91
N ALA A 205 -1.12 -11.51 15.56
CA ALA A 205 -1.22 -12.60 16.51
C ALA A 205 0.16 -13.17 16.82
N VAL A 206 0.41 -13.34 18.11
CA VAL A 206 1.45 -14.22 18.60
C VAL A 206 1.04 -15.66 18.30
N LYS A 207 1.86 -16.40 17.57
CA LYS A 207 1.74 -17.87 17.57
C LYS A 207 2.13 -18.36 18.98
N ASN A 208 1.15 -18.93 19.70
CA ASN A 208 1.42 -19.81 20.85
C ASN A 208 2.21 -21.02 20.40
#